data_f192a015a8e18fe8ba8758ecb87d6174
#
_entry.id   f192a015a8e18fe8ba8758ecb87d6174
#
_cell.length_a   1.000
_cell.length_b   1.000
_cell.length_c   1.000
_cell.angle_alpha   90.00
_cell.angle_beta   90.00
_cell.angle_gamma   90.00
#
_symmetry.space_group_name_H-M   'P 1'
#
loop_
_entity.id
_entity.type
_entity.pdbx_description
1 polymer ?
#
loop_
_entity_poly.entity_id
_entity_poly.type
_entity_poly.pdbx_seq_one_letter_code
_entity_poly.pdbx_strand_id
1 'polypeptide(L)'
;MIMNLYYQYFTKNKRILSVFMVMSLYTLSYLFFSVIFEDGDDIAMQQIIQGAITGKPDVHLVFINVIIGYILKPFYEFNNQIYWYSFMMVLFQFIALSIIIHCLLLNKIKWYGILIILFFSLYFTVRLQFTSVSGLLAIAGMLMLNNSISTNSGWFYFVSFLLLFFSMLLRFEMFLLTFTICSFFLLFGHLSKLKSIISSKIFLFFSVFFLIFLVFSVWINFESYNRDKEWKYFYEYNSVRGRFNDNPNSANLKEVFKEKSLKGYELDLARNFAFPNTYDLKKISILLEQMRPDVNQKIINVYFAIRQTPIFVGLLFLLLIAFLLIRKKLYSLVFPIGLVFLFFIYISFEHYLKPRVLYPIIFAIVIFTILSKNTISLKKISIGLLLLGIFNVYNFKTSADTNQSSEIPRNKFIILLSPYRFSVHPFKLNNQNNYSNLIRRGWLTNSPLYINKLREKGFKVNQHLSWIDNEILNENVLYHIKMGSSMYNNITEYLFLKNKKLVLTKLNSNLYKIENNIIK
;
A
#
# COMPACT_ATOMS: atom_id res chain seq x y z
N MET A 1 12.83 46.07 -1.73
CA MET A 1 14.03 45.75 -0.95
C MET A 1 13.81 44.55 -0.05
N ILE A 2 12.80 44.51 0.79
CA ILE A 2 12.51 43.36 1.70
C ILE A 2 12.30 42.04 0.93
N MET A 3 11.53 42.02 -0.15
CA MET A 3 11.26 40.85 -0.98
C MET A 3 12.53 40.29 -1.62
N ASN A 4 13.49 41.12 -2.01
CA ASN A 4 14.79 40.69 -2.52
C ASN A 4 15.70 40.08 -1.45
N LEU A 5 15.65 40.58 -0.22
CA LEU A 5 16.37 39.99 0.92
C LEU A 5 15.82 38.61 1.29
N TYR A 6 14.49 38.43 1.31
CA TYR A 6 13.85 37.14 1.51
C TYR A 6 14.21 36.18 0.38
N TYR A 7 14.14 36.60 -0.88
CA TYR A 7 14.52 35.78 -2.02
C TYR A 7 16.00 35.30 -1.94
N GLN A 8 16.93 36.20 -1.60
CA GLN A 8 18.35 35.86 -1.42
C GLN A 8 18.56 34.91 -0.24
N TYR A 9 17.85 35.11 0.89
CA TYR A 9 17.94 34.22 2.05
C TYR A 9 17.45 32.81 1.73
N PHE A 10 16.28 32.66 1.10
CA PHE A 10 15.73 31.37 0.73
C PHE A 10 16.56 30.64 -0.35
N THR A 11 17.09 31.36 -1.33
CA THR A 11 17.98 30.75 -2.35
C THR A 11 19.31 30.32 -1.76
N LYS A 12 19.81 30.98 -0.74
CA LYS A 12 21.01 30.62 0.00
C LYS A 12 20.75 29.40 0.90
N ASN A 13 19.57 29.31 1.52
CA ASN A 13 19.22 28.22 2.42
C ASN A 13 18.26 27.20 1.76
N LYS A 14 18.80 26.31 0.95
CA LYS A 14 18.03 25.29 0.19
C LYS A 14 17.23 24.34 1.07
N ARG A 15 17.63 24.13 2.33
CA ARG A 15 16.89 23.29 3.29
C ARG A 15 15.57 23.94 3.67
N ILE A 16 15.60 25.19 4.08
CA ILE A 16 14.39 25.94 4.45
C ILE A 16 13.45 26.07 3.24
N LEU A 17 13.99 26.35 2.06
CA LEU A 17 13.20 26.44 0.83
C LEU A 17 12.49 25.12 0.51
N SER A 18 13.18 23.97 0.63
CA SER A 18 12.57 22.66 0.36
C SER A 18 11.42 22.34 1.34
N VAL A 19 11.61 22.61 2.63
CA VAL A 19 10.58 22.43 3.66
C VAL A 19 9.38 23.34 3.39
N PHE A 20 9.62 24.62 3.07
CA PHE A 20 8.56 25.57 2.75
C PHE A 20 7.75 25.16 1.52
N MET A 21 8.40 24.71 0.45
CA MET A 21 7.72 24.22 -0.76
C MET A 21 6.81 23.02 -0.48
N VAL A 22 7.30 22.06 0.31
CA VAL A 22 6.51 20.88 0.66
C VAL A 22 5.38 21.23 1.62
N MET A 23 5.62 22.13 2.59
CA MET A 23 4.57 22.64 3.49
C MET A 23 3.45 23.33 2.69
N SER A 24 3.82 24.17 1.71
CA SER A 24 2.84 24.82 0.82
C SER A 24 2.06 23.79 0.01
N LEU A 25 2.72 22.71 -0.48
CA LEU A 25 2.06 21.61 -1.18
C LEU A 25 1.02 20.92 -0.29
N TYR A 26 1.36 20.61 0.96
CA TYR A 26 0.40 20.04 1.92
C TYR A 26 -0.77 20.98 2.20
N THR A 27 -0.50 22.26 2.43
CA THR A 27 -1.54 23.27 2.64
C THR A 27 -2.50 23.31 1.46
N LEU A 28 -1.99 23.36 0.23
CA LEU A 28 -2.81 23.33 -0.98
C LEU A 28 -3.60 22.00 -1.10
N SER A 29 -2.95 20.87 -0.78
CA SER A 29 -3.64 19.57 -0.82
C SER A 29 -4.82 19.50 0.15
N TYR A 30 -4.65 20.00 1.38
CA TYR A 30 -5.72 20.00 2.38
C TYR A 30 -6.83 21.03 2.10
N LEU A 31 -6.51 22.16 1.44
CA LEU A 31 -7.51 23.18 1.09
C LEU A 31 -8.37 22.79 -0.12
N PHE A 32 -7.77 22.14 -1.12
CA PHE A 32 -8.43 21.92 -2.41
C PHE A 32 -8.85 20.48 -2.69
N PHE A 33 -8.35 19.50 -1.93
CA PHE A 33 -8.62 18.10 -2.14
C PHE A 33 -9.08 17.37 -0.87
N SER A 34 -9.86 16.33 -1.03
CA SER A 34 -10.20 15.42 0.06
C SER A 34 -9.04 14.44 0.29
N VAL A 35 -8.28 14.66 1.36
CA VAL A 35 -7.20 13.74 1.76
C VAL A 35 -7.82 12.48 2.36
N ILE A 36 -7.48 11.33 1.81
CA ILE A 36 -8.01 10.04 2.25
C ILE A 36 -6.93 8.97 2.30
N PHE A 37 -7.16 7.91 3.06
CA PHE A 37 -6.42 6.66 2.87
C PHE A 37 -6.76 6.06 1.50
N GLU A 38 -5.74 5.62 0.76
CA GLU A 38 -5.93 5.00 -0.56
C GLU A 38 -6.60 3.63 -0.46
N ASP A 39 -6.32 2.90 0.63
CA ASP A 39 -6.82 1.54 0.84
C ASP A 39 -7.30 1.32 2.28
N GLY A 40 -8.14 0.30 2.46
CA GLY A 40 -8.62 -0.15 3.76
C GLY A 40 -7.55 -0.76 4.66
N ASP A 41 -6.39 -1.14 4.11
CA ASP A 41 -5.29 -1.74 4.86
C ASP A 41 -4.73 -0.78 5.92
N ASP A 42 -4.51 0.51 5.56
CA ASP A 42 -4.06 1.54 6.50
C ASP A 42 -5.06 1.79 7.62
N ILE A 43 -6.36 1.78 7.30
CA ILE A 43 -7.43 1.92 8.30
C ILE A 43 -7.39 0.75 9.28
N ALA A 44 -7.22 -0.47 8.79
CA ALA A 44 -7.16 -1.66 9.62
C ALA A 44 -5.93 -1.65 10.55
N MET A 45 -4.76 -1.31 10.01
CA MET A 45 -3.53 -1.19 10.79
C MET A 45 -3.63 -0.10 11.86
N GLN A 46 -4.21 1.05 11.53
CA GLN A 46 -4.47 2.09 12.51
C GLN A 46 -5.40 1.61 13.63
N GLN A 47 -6.46 0.85 13.31
CA GLN A 47 -7.38 0.30 14.30
C GLN A 47 -6.71 -0.76 15.21
N ILE A 48 -5.79 -1.56 14.67
CA ILE A 48 -5.01 -2.53 15.44
C ILE A 48 -4.16 -1.79 16.49
N ILE A 49 -3.30 -0.89 16.02
CA ILE A 49 -2.34 -0.21 16.92
C ILE A 49 -3.04 0.76 17.87
N GLN A 50 -4.19 1.31 17.50
CA GLN A 50 -5.00 2.17 18.37
C GLN A 50 -5.74 1.38 19.45
N GLY A 51 -5.84 0.04 19.31
CA GLY A 51 -6.63 -0.79 20.20
C GLY A 51 -8.14 -0.70 19.97
N ALA A 52 -8.59 -0.18 18.83
CA ALA A 52 -10.01 -0.01 18.53
C ALA A 52 -10.76 -1.35 18.41
N ILE A 53 -10.06 -2.46 18.16
CA ILE A 53 -10.64 -3.79 18.02
C ILE A 53 -10.81 -4.47 19.37
N THR A 54 -9.73 -4.52 20.17
CA THR A 54 -9.65 -5.31 21.41
C THR A 54 -9.67 -4.48 22.69
N GLY A 55 -9.68 -3.14 22.57
CA GLY A 55 -9.54 -2.22 23.70
C GLY A 55 -8.08 -1.98 24.12
N LYS A 56 -7.11 -2.69 23.53
CA LYS A 56 -5.67 -2.56 23.83
C LYS A 56 -4.86 -2.45 22.54
N PRO A 57 -3.84 -1.56 22.50
CA PRO A 57 -2.93 -1.44 21.36
C PRO A 57 -2.19 -2.75 21.08
N ASP A 58 -2.15 -3.18 19.80
CA ASP A 58 -1.43 -4.37 19.35
C ASP A 58 -0.38 -4.02 18.30
N VAL A 59 0.79 -4.68 18.38
CA VAL A 59 1.95 -4.39 17.54
C VAL A 59 1.93 -5.11 16.18
N HIS A 60 1.07 -6.11 16.02
CA HIS A 60 1.01 -6.96 14.82
C HIS A 60 0.25 -6.30 13.69
N LEU A 61 0.91 -5.36 13.00
CA LEU A 61 0.31 -4.58 11.90
C LEU A 61 0.16 -5.36 10.59
N VAL A 62 0.69 -6.58 10.52
CA VAL A 62 0.58 -7.57 9.42
C VAL A 62 1.35 -7.18 8.15
N PHE A 63 1.12 -5.99 7.58
CA PHE A 63 1.80 -5.54 6.36
C PHE A 63 3.01 -4.65 6.61
N ILE A 64 3.17 -4.18 7.83
CA ILE A 64 4.28 -3.35 8.31
C ILE A 64 5.04 -4.15 9.35
N ASN A 65 6.37 -4.00 9.39
CA ASN A 65 7.21 -4.66 10.36
C ASN A 65 6.79 -4.31 11.80
N VAL A 66 6.75 -5.30 12.68
CA VAL A 66 6.32 -5.14 14.09
C VAL A 66 7.13 -4.09 14.86
N ILE A 67 8.35 -3.76 14.44
CA ILE A 67 9.16 -2.69 15.03
C ILE A 67 8.40 -1.36 15.00
N ILE A 68 7.71 -1.05 13.91
CA ILE A 68 6.85 0.14 13.83
C ILE A 68 5.71 0.07 14.84
N GLY A 69 5.12 -1.10 15.01
CA GLY A 69 4.11 -1.35 16.05
C GLY A 69 4.67 -1.10 17.45
N TYR A 70 5.88 -1.62 17.77
CA TYR A 70 6.55 -1.37 19.04
C TYR A 70 6.89 0.12 19.26
N ILE A 71 7.24 0.85 18.21
CA ILE A 71 7.48 2.31 18.30
C ILE A 71 6.17 3.05 18.59
N LEU A 72 5.07 2.68 17.94
CA LEU A 72 3.79 3.41 18.05
C LEU A 72 3.00 3.05 19.31
N LYS A 73 3.13 1.81 19.80
CA LYS A 73 2.35 1.32 20.95
C LYS A 73 2.42 2.23 22.18
N PRO A 74 3.59 2.70 22.67
CA PRO A 74 3.66 3.59 23.82
C PRO A 74 2.91 4.91 23.62
N PHE A 75 2.89 5.47 22.40
CA PHE A 75 2.15 6.69 22.10
C PHE A 75 0.64 6.47 22.19
N TYR A 76 0.14 5.32 21.76
CA TYR A 76 -1.27 4.98 21.88
C TYR A 76 -1.66 4.61 23.33
N GLU A 77 -0.77 4.02 24.10
CA GLU A 77 -0.97 3.79 25.53
C GLU A 77 -1.02 5.12 26.30
N PHE A 78 -0.22 6.11 25.89
CA PHE A 78 -0.25 7.45 26.46
C PHE A 78 -1.52 8.23 26.08
N ASN A 79 -1.89 8.24 24.79
CA ASN A 79 -3.11 8.89 24.33
C ASN A 79 -3.64 8.22 23.05
N ASN A 80 -4.70 7.45 23.21
CA ASN A 80 -5.32 6.70 22.12
C ASN A 80 -6.30 7.52 21.24
N GLN A 81 -6.56 8.78 21.59
CA GLN A 81 -7.41 9.68 20.80
C GLN A 81 -6.63 10.33 19.66
N ILE A 82 -5.30 10.38 19.75
CA ILE A 82 -4.43 10.93 18.70
C ILE A 82 -4.17 9.84 17.66
N TYR A 83 -4.27 10.19 16.41
CA TYR A 83 -4.03 9.27 15.27
C TYR A 83 -2.53 9.16 14.95
N TRP A 84 -1.75 8.61 15.89
CA TRP A 84 -0.28 8.52 15.80
C TRP A 84 0.21 7.80 14.55
N TYR A 85 -0.51 6.76 14.10
CA TYR A 85 -0.21 6.07 12.85
C TYR A 85 -0.29 7.01 11.65
N SER A 86 -1.40 7.72 11.50
CA SER A 86 -1.58 8.71 10.41
C SER A 86 -0.55 9.83 10.51
N PHE A 87 -0.29 10.32 11.73
CA PHE A 87 0.72 11.35 11.95
C PHE A 87 2.11 10.88 11.51
N MET A 88 2.52 9.67 11.90
CA MET A 88 3.80 9.08 11.49
C MET A 88 3.89 8.95 9.96
N MET A 89 2.83 8.46 9.30
CA MET A 89 2.81 8.32 7.84
C MET A 89 2.96 9.66 7.13
N VAL A 90 2.21 10.68 7.57
CA VAL A 90 2.32 12.05 7.02
C VAL A 90 3.70 12.63 7.29
N LEU A 91 4.27 12.44 8.49
CA LEU A 91 5.59 12.91 8.83
C LEU A 91 6.68 12.28 7.94
N PHE A 92 6.64 10.96 7.76
CA PHE A 92 7.58 10.25 6.89
C PHE A 92 7.48 10.72 5.44
N GLN A 93 6.26 10.88 4.95
CA GLN A 93 6.01 11.40 3.61
C GLN A 93 6.54 12.83 3.46
N PHE A 94 6.27 13.71 4.43
CA PHE A 94 6.75 15.08 4.46
C PHE A 94 8.28 15.16 4.46
N ILE A 95 8.95 14.37 5.30
CA ILE A 95 10.41 14.27 5.35
C ILE A 95 10.95 13.79 4.01
N ALA A 96 10.40 12.71 3.45
CA ALA A 96 10.85 12.16 2.17
C ALA A 96 10.75 13.19 1.04
N LEU A 97 9.59 13.84 0.89
CA LEU A 97 9.39 14.88 -0.14
C LEU A 97 10.31 16.08 0.07
N SER A 98 10.49 16.53 1.32
CA SER A 98 11.40 17.65 1.64
C SER A 98 12.85 17.33 1.26
N ILE A 99 13.30 16.10 1.52
CA ILE A 99 14.64 15.63 1.15
C ILE A 99 14.76 15.51 -0.37
N ILE A 100 13.76 14.97 -1.06
CA ILE A 100 13.75 14.89 -2.54
C ILE A 100 13.92 16.29 -3.13
N ILE A 101 13.09 17.24 -2.73
CA ILE A 101 13.20 18.64 -3.23
C ILE A 101 14.55 19.27 -2.85
N HIS A 102 15.04 19.00 -1.62
CA HIS A 102 16.36 19.48 -1.20
C HIS A 102 17.47 18.94 -2.11
N CYS A 103 17.47 17.66 -2.42
CA CYS A 103 18.45 17.04 -3.32
C CYS A 103 18.38 17.62 -4.74
N LEU A 104 17.20 17.93 -5.25
CA LEU A 104 17.03 18.58 -6.56
C LEU A 104 17.60 20.01 -6.54
N LEU A 105 17.37 20.78 -5.48
CA LEU A 105 17.94 22.10 -5.28
C LEU A 105 19.46 22.07 -5.15
N LEU A 106 20.04 21.07 -4.44
CA LEU A 106 21.48 20.87 -4.35
C LEU A 106 22.08 20.62 -5.73
N ASN A 107 21.42 19.84 -6.56
CA ASN A 107 21.85 19.53 -7.92
C ASN A 107 21.56 20.65 -8.93
N LYS A 108 21.12 21.84 -8.46
CA LYS A 108 20.84 23.03 -9.29
C LYS A 108 19.84 22.74 -10.41
N ILE A 109 18.81 21.93 -10.13
CA ILE A 109 17.72 21.65 -11.08
C ILE A 109 16.91 22.94 -11.28
N LYS A 110 16.56 23.22 -12.53
CA LYS A 110 15.77 24.40 -12.90
C LYS A 110 14.37 24.32 -12.28
N TRP A 111 13.79 25.49 -11.97
CA TRP A 111 12.51 25.64 -11.26
C TRP A 111 11.35 24.82 -11.89
N TYR A 112 11.29 24.71 -13.21
CA TYR A 112 10.24 23.91 -13.88
C TYR A 112 10.38 22.40 -13.58
N GLY A 113 11.59 21.89 -13.41
CA GLY A 113 11.78 20.51 -12.98
C GLY A 113 11.30 20.28 -11.55
N ILE A 114 11.51 21.27 -10.66
CA ILE A 114 10.98 21.21 -9.29
C ILE A 114 9.45 21.27 -9.28
N LEU A 115 8.85 22.15 -10.10
CA LEU A 115 7.39 22.22 -10.23
C LEU A 115 6.76 20.92 -10.72
N ILE A 116 7.40 20.23 -11.68
CA ILE A 116 6.94 18.91 -12.13
C ILE A 116 6.93 17.94 -10.95
N ILE A 117 8.01 17.88 -10.17
CA ILE A 117 8.10 16.99 -9.01
C ILE A 117 7.05 17.35 -7.95
N LEU A 118 6.84 18.61 -7.63
CA LEU A 118 5.79 19.05 -6.71
C LEU A 118 4.40 18.64 -7.21
N PHE A 119 4.17 18.76 -8.51
CA PHE A 119 2.89 18.38 -9.11
C PHE A 119 2.64 16.87 -9.03
N PHE A 120 3.63 16.03 -9.34
CA PHE A 120 3.54 14.58 -9.12
C PHE A 120 3.39 14.22 -7.64
N SER A 121 3.95 15.03 -6.74
CA SER A 121 3.83 14.82 -5.29
C SER A 121 2.42 15.04 -4.75
N LEU A 122 1.54 15.76 -5.48
CA LEU A 122 0.12 15.94 -5.10
C LEU A 122 -0.61 14.59 -4.93
N TYR A 123 -0.28 13.60 -5.76
CA TYR A 123 -0.86 12.26 -5.61
C TYR A 123 -0.65 11.73 -4.20
N PHE A 124 0.58 11.77 -3.73
CA PHE A 124 0.95 11.20 -2.43
C PHE A 124 0.32 11.98 -1.28
N THR A 125 0.25 13.31 -1.36
CA THR A 125 -0.33 14.13 -0.30
C THR A 125 -1.85 14.00 -0.19
N VAL A 126 -2.54 13.62 -1.27
CA VAL A 126 -4.00 13.39 -1.30
C VAL A 126 -4.34 11.94 -0.99
N ARG A 127 -3.49 10.98 -1.37
CA ARG A 127 -3.69 9.53 -1.19
C ARG A 127 -2.63 8.97 -0.24
N LEU A 128 -2.94 8.97 1.06
CA LEU A 128 -2.04 8.43 2.07
C LEU A 128 -2.05 6.90 2.05
N GLN A 129 -0.87 6.27 1.94
CA GLN A 129 -0.76 4.82 1.89
C GLN A 129 0.67 4.37 2.23
N PHE A 130 0.81 3.38 3.14
CA PHE A 130 2.10 2.93 3.66
C PHE A 130 3.08 2.43 2.58
N THR A 131 2.60 1.74 1.53
CA THR A 131 3.45 1.28 0.42
C THR A 131 4.03 2.46 -0.37
N SER A 132 3.20 3.49 -0.64
CA SER A 132 3.64 4.71 -1.33
C SER A 132 4.64 5.50 -0.48
N VAL A 133 4.42 5.60 0.84
CA VAL A 133 5.35 6.26 1.78
C VAL A 133 6.68 5.51 1.83
N SER A 134 6.66 4.16 1.86
CA SER A 134 7.86 3.33 1.75
C SER A 134 8.66 3.66 0.48
N GLY A 135 8.00 3.69 -0.68
CA GLY A 135 8.64 4.05 -1.94
C GLY A 135 9.28 5.45 -1.92
N LEU A 136 8.58 6.45 -1.37
CA LEU A 136 9.11 7.81 -1.23
C LEU A 136 10.35 7.88 -0.34
N LEU A 137 10.33 7.17 0.81
CA LEU A 137 11.48 7.08 1.71
C LEU A 137 12.68 6.42 1.01
N ALA A 138 12.44 5.35 0.24
CA ALA A 138 13.49 4.70 -0.53
C ALA A 138 14.11 5.65 -1.57
N ILE A 139 13.28 6.39 -2.33
CA ILE A 139 13.76 7.38 -3.30
C ILE A 139 14.58 8.46 -2.60
N ALA A 140 14.07 9.03 -1.50
CA ALA A 140 14.78 10.04 -0.72
C ALA A 140 16.12 9.52 -0.19
N GLY A 141 16.14 8.29 0.35
CA GLY A 141 17.34 7.62 0.82
C GLY A 141 18.37 7.42 -0.28
N MET A 142 17.94 6.97 -1.46
CA MET A 142 18.83 6.77 -2.62
C MET A 142 19.37 8.10 -3.19
N LEU A 143 18.60 9.18 -3.15
CA LEU A 143 19.09 10.51 -3.51
C LEU A 143 20.11 11.06 -2.51
N MET A 144 19.91 10.81 -1.22
CA MET A 144 20.90 11.13 -0.19
C MET A 144 22.17 10.30 -0.37
N LEU A 145 22.05 9.02 -0.73
CA LEU A 145 23.18 8.17 -1.06
C LEU A 145 23.96 8.72 -2.26
N ASN A 146 23.28 9.16 -3.31
CA ASN A 146 23.89 9.79 -4.47
C ASN A 146 24.70 11.04 -4.10
N ASN A 147 24.14 11.89 -3.22
CA ASN A 147 24.84 13.07 -2.74
C ASN A 147 26.00 12.71 -1.81
N SER A 148 25.88 11.67 -0.97
CA SER A 148 26.95 11.20 -0.09
C SER A 148 28.16 10.69 -0.87
N ILE A 149 27.93 9.96 -1.96
CA ILE A 149 28.98 9.49 -2.90
C ILE A 149 29.73 10.69 -3.52
N SER A 150 28.99 11.75 -3.85
CA SER A 150 29.56 12.94 -4.49
C SER A 150 30.34 13.83 -3.51
N THR A 151 29.97 13.87 -2.23
CA THR A 151 30.53 14.76 -1.21
C THR A 151 31.39 14.04 -0.17
N ASN A 152 31.37 12.71 -0.14
CA ASN A 152 31.97 11.84 0.88
C ASN A 152 31.57 12.22 2.33
N SER A 153 30.33 12.66 2.53
CA SER A 153 29.81 13.15 3.83
C SER A 153 29.16 12.02 4.62
N GLY A 154 29.69 11.71 5.80
CA GLY A 154 29.12 10.72 6.73
C GLY A 154 27.67 11.04 7.15
N TRP A 155 27.31 12.33 7.27
CA TRP A 155 25.95 12.77 7.58
C TRP A 155 24.95 12.35 6.50
N PHE A 156 25.30 12.50 5.22
CA PHE A 156 24.42 12.08 4.13
C PHE A 156 24.26 10.56 4.07
N TYR A 157 25.33 9.80 4.38
CA TYR A 157 25.23 8.34 4.53
C TYR A 157 24.28 7.95 5.66
N PHE A 158 24.40 8.60 6.83
CA PHE A 158 23.55 8.33 7.99
C PHE A 158 22.07 8.60 7.68
N VAL A 159 21.74 9.76 7.09
CA VAL A 159 20.36 10.10 6.71
C VAL A 159 19.84 9.13 5.64
N SER A 160 20.66 8.79 4.64
CA SER A 160 20.31 7.79 3.64
C SER A 160 19.95 6.45 4.30
N PHE A 161 20.81 5.98 5.20
CA PHE A 161 20.57 4.75 5.96
C PHE A 161 19.24 4.77 6.71
N LEU A 162 18.95 5.82 7.48
CA LEU A 162 17.70 5.95 8.23
C LEU A 162 16.46 5.90 7.31
N LEU A 163 16.50 6.62 6.20
CA LEU A 163 15.38 6.63 5.24
C LEU A 163 15.14 5.26 4.61
N LEU A 164 16.22 4.59 4.20
CA LEU A 164 16.14 3.24 3.64
C LEU A 164 15.66 2.23 4.67
N PHE A 165 16.10 2.36 5.92
CA PHE A 165 15.67 1.50 7.02
C PHE A 165 14.18 1.66 7.31
N PHE A 166 13.66 2.88 7.46
CA PHE A 166 12.23 3.09 7.66
C PHE A 166 11.39 2.68 6.43
N SER A 167 11.91 2.88 5.23
CA SER A 167 11.27 2.36 4.01
C SER A 167 11.08 0.84 4.07
N MET A 168 12.14 0.12 4.45
CA MET A 168 12.14 -1.33 4.60
C MET A 168 11.15 -1.79 5.69
N LEU A 169 11.10 -1.10 6.83
CA LEU A 169 10.17 -1.41 7.91
C LEU A 169 8.71 -1.20 7.52
N LEU A 170 8.40 -0.19 6.70
CA LEU A 170 7.04 0.06 6.24
C LEU A 170 6.57 -0.95 5.20
N ARG A 171 7.41 -1.28 4.20
CA ARG A 171 7.05 -2.27 3.18
C ARG A 171 8.29 -2.82 2.48
N PHE A 172 8.70 -4.01 2.87
CA PHE A 172 9.94 -4.63 2.40
C PHE A 172 9.96 -4.82 0.87
N GLU A 173 8.86 -5.28 0.28
CA GLU A 173 8.78 -5.52 -1.16
C GLU A 173 8.88 -4.20 -1.96
N MET A 174 8.24 -3.13 -1.46
CA MET A 174 8.30 -1.83 -2.11
C MET A 174 9.68 -1.19 -1.96
N PHE A 175 10.31 -1.36 -0.78
CA PHE A 175 11.70 -0.96 -0.55
C PHE A 175 12.61 -1.65 -1.57
N LEU A 176 12.58 -2.99 -1.69
CA LEU A 176 13.41 -3.74 -2.63
C LEU A 176 13.21 -3.27 -4.06
N LEU A 177 11.97 -3.13 -4.48
CA LEU A 177 11.61 -2.69 -5.83
C LEU A 177 12.19 -1.31 -6.14
N THR A 178 11.92 -0.34 -5.27
CA THR A 178 12.37 1.05 -5.46
C THR A 178 13.90 1.17 -5.33
N PHE A 179 14.50 0.47 -4.35
CA PHE A 179 15.93 0.42 -4.16
C PHE A 179 16.64 -0.14 -5.40
N THR A 180 16.15 -1.24 -5.96
CA THR A 180 16.71 -1.86 -7.17
C THR A 180 16.66 -0.90 -8.35
N ILE A 181 15.50 -0.29 -8.60
CA ILE A 181 15.32 0.67 -9.70
C ILE A 181 16.26 1.88 -9.54
N CYS A 182 16.27 2.49 -8.35
CA CYS A 182 17.16 3.63 -8.09
C CYS A 182 18.64 3.24 -8.19
N SER A 183 19.01 2.03 -7.77
CA SER A 183 20.37 1.51 -7.86
C SER A 183 20.84 1.41 -9.31
N PHE A 184 20.00 1.00 -10.26
CA PHE A 184 20.35 1.01 -11.67
C PHE A 184 20.71 2.42 -12.15
N PHE A 185 19.92 3.43 -11.82
CA PHE A 185 20.22 4.81 -12.19
C PHE A 185 21.54 5.30 -11.56
N LEU A 186 21.79 4.98 -10.30
CA LEU A 186 23.03 5.35 -9.62
C LEU A 186 24.26 4.64 -10.20
N LEU A 187 24.17 3.34 -10.44
CA LEU A 187 25.26 2.56 -11.04
C LEU A 187 25.67 3.12 -12.39
N PHE A 188 24.70 3.35 -13.29
CA PHE A 188 24.99 3.92 -14.61
C PHE A 188 25.47 5.38 -14.56
N GLY A 189 25.04 6.14 -13.53
CA GLY A 189 25.52 7.50 -13.30
C GLY A 189 26.97 7.58 -12.76
N HIS A 190 27.44 6.53 -12.09
CA HIS A 190 28.72 6.50 -11.37
C HIS A 190 29.65 5.35 -11.75
N LEU A 191 29.47 4.72 -12.92
CA LEU A 191 30.26 3.55 -13.34
C LEU A 191 31.78 3.78 -13.20
N SER A 192 32.28 4.96 -13.60
CA SER A 192 33.69 5.30 -13.50
C SER A 192 34.21 5.44 -12.06
N LYS A 193 33.34 5.65 -11.10
CA LYS A 193 33.66 5.82 -9.67
C LYS A 193 33.35 4.59 -8.83
N LEU A 194 32.81 3.53 -9.42
CA LEU A 194 32.29 2.38 -8.69
C LEU A 194 33.34 1.75 -7.76
N LYS A 195 34.56 1.55 -8.25
CA LYS A 195 35.68 1.02 -7.44
C LYS A 195 35.97 1.90 -6.22
N SER A 196 36.01 3.22 -6.39
CA SER A 196 36.23 4.18 -5.31
C SER A 196 35.08 4.19 -4.28
N ILE A 197 33.83 3.99 -4.71
CA ILE A 197 32.66 3.93 -3.82
C ILE A 197 32.75 2.68 -2.96
N ILE A 198 32.95 1.52 -3.56
CA ILE A 198 33.01 0.22 -2.85
C ILE A 198 34.22 0.18 -1.88
N SER A 199 35.32 0.82 -2.20
CA SER A 199 36.50 0.89 -1.31
C SER A 199 36.39 1.96 -0.22
N SER A 200 35.34 2.78 -0.22
CA SER A 200 35.11 3.79 0.83
C SER A 200 34.79 3.14 2.16
N LYS A 201 35.61 3.36 3.20
CA LYS A 201 35.39 2.84 4.56
C LYS A 201 34.05 3.27 5.13
N ILE A 202 33.63 4.51 4.84
CA ILE A 202 32.35 5.06 5.31
C ILE A 202 31.18 4.30 4.66
N PHE A 203 31.24 4.11 3.33
CA PHE A 203 30.22 3.35 2.60
C PHE A 203 30.13 1.91 3.12
N LEU A 204 31.27 1.24 3.30
CA LEU A 204 31.32 -0.13 3.81
C LEU A 204 30.73 -0.22 5.23
N PHE A 205 31.10 0.70 6.13
CA PHE A 205 30.55 0.77 7.49
C PHE A 205 29.01 0.85 7.48
N PHE A 206 28.44 1.82 6.74
CA PHE A 206 26.99 1.97 6.68
C PHE A 206 26.30 0.79 5.97
N SER A 207 26.94 0.17 4.98
CA SER A 207 26.38 -1.01 4.31
C SER A 207 26.30 -2.22 5.25
N VAL A 208 27.37 -2.49 6.02
CA VAL A 208 27.38 -3.57 7.02
C VAL A 208 26.36 -3.30 8.12
N PHE A 209 26.30 -2.05 8.60
CA PHE A 209 25.32 -1.64 9.60
C PHE A 209 23.87 -1.84 9.09
N PHE A 210 23.61 -1.46 7.83
CA PHE A 210 22.30 -1.70 7.20
C PHE A 210 21.94 -3.18 7.14
N LEU A 211 22.89 -4.05 6.76
CA LEU A 211 22.66 -5.50 6.71
C LEU A 211 22.35 -6.08 8.08
N ILE A 212 23.07 -5.65 9.12
CA ILE A 212 22.80 -6.08 10.50
C ILE A 212 21.37 -5.70 10.90
N PHE A 213 20.96 -4.45 10.66
CA PHE A 213 19.61 -4.00 11.00
C PHE A 213 18.52 -4.67 10.16
N LEU A 214 18.82 -4.98 8.89
CA LEU A 214 17.92 -5.75 8.04
C LEU A 214 17.69 -7.15 8.64
N VAL A 215 18.75 -7.89 8.94
CA VAL A 215 18.64 -9.23 9.53
C VAL A 215 17.90 -9.17 10.87
N PHE A 216 18.24 -8.22 11.71
CA PHE A 216 17.60 -8.02 13.00
C PHE A 216 16.11 -7.70 12.89
N SER A 217 15.73 -6.84 11.94
CA SER A 217 14.31 -6.48 11.73
C SER A 217 13.48 -7.65 11.20
N VAL A 218 14.05 -8.46 10.30
CA VAL A 218 13.41 -9.68 9.80
C VAL A 218 13.26 -10.69 10.94
N TRP A 219 14.30 -10.88 11.75
CA TRP A 219 14.28 -11.81 12.89
C TRP A 219 13.24 -11.41 13.94
N ILE A 220 13.20 -10.13 14.36
CA ILE A 220 12.20 -9.65 15.32
C ILE A 220 10.78 -9.86 14.78
N ASN A 221 10.56 -9.52 13.51
CA ASN A 221 9.24 -9.69 12.88
C ASN A 221 8.83 -11.16 12.89
N PHE A 222 9.71 -12.04 12.45
CA PHE A 222 9.48 -13.48 12.45
C PHE A 222 9.19 -14.01 13.86
N GLU A 223 10.03 -13.69 14.82
CA GLU A 223 9.88 -14.14 16.21
C GLU A 223 8.58 -13.66 16.84
N SER A 224 8.18 -12.39 16.60
CA SER A 224 6.94 -11.83 17.13
C SER A 224 5.70 -12.62 16.69
N TYR A 225 5.63 -12.98 15.39
CA TYR A 225 4.51 -13.77 14.88
C TYR A 225 4.57 -15.24 15.26
N ASN A 226 5.74 -15.81 15.51
CA ASN A 226 5.88 -17.24 15.85
C ASN A 226 5.71 -17.58 17.33
N ARG A 227 5.77 -16.59 18.24
CA ARG A 227 5.57 -16.81 19.69
C ARG A 227 4.18 -17.31 20.03
N ASP A 228 3.18 -16.81 19.33
CA ASP A 228 1.79 -17.19 19.52
C ASP A 228 1.34 -18.08 18.36
N LYS A 229 0.77 -19.26 18.68
CA LYS A 229 0.29 -20.22 17.68
C LYS A 229 -0.81 -19.65 16.77
N GLU A 230 -1.68 -18.80 17.32
CA GLU A 230 -2.77 -18.18 16.57
C GLU A 230 -2.24 -17.11 15.61
N TRP A 231 -1.28 -16.29 16.05
CA TRP A 231 -0.63 -15.31 15.17
C TRP A 231 0.21 -15.99 14.09
N LYS A 232 0.93 -17.06 14.41
CA LYS A 232 1.69 -17.85 13.44
C LYS A 232 0.78 -18.39 12.34
N TYR A 233 -0.30 -19.08 12.75
CA TYR A 233 -1.28 -19.62 11.81
C TYR A 233 -1.90 -18.53 10.94
N PHE A 234 -2.31 -17.41 11.54
CA PHE A 234 -2.89 -16.28 10.82
C PHE A 234 -1.91 -15.67 9.82
N TYR A 235 -0.64 -15.52 10.19
CA TYR A 235 0.39 -14.95 9.31
C TYR A 235 0.60 -15.83 8.07
N GLU A 236 0.74 -17.13 8.26
CA GLU A 236 0.84 -18.12 7.17
C GLU A 236 -0.41 -18.10 6.29
N TYR A 237 -1.59 -18.15 6.90
CA TYR A 237 -2.87 -18.07 6.22
C TYR A 237 -3.02 -16.79 5.40
N ASN A 238 -2.73 -15.64 5.97
CA ASN A 238 -2.85 -14.36 5.29
C ASN A 238 -1.91 -14.23 4.09
N SER A 239 -0.72 -14.82 4.17
CA SER A 239 0.22 -14.90 3.05
C SER A 239 -0.34 -15.72 1.88
N VAL A 240 -0.88 -16.91 2.15
CA VAL A 240 -1.50 -17.77 1.12
C VAL A 240 -2.74 -17.11 0.53
N ARG A 241 -3.60 -16.55 1.37
CA ARG A 241 -4.80 -15.82 0.97
C ARG A 241 -4.48 -14.62 0.08
N GLY A 242 -3.44 -13.84 0.44
CA GLY A 242 -3.00 -12.68 -0.35
C GLY A 242 -2.62 -13.10 -1.77
N ARG A 243 -1.81 -14.14 -1.91
CA ARG A 243 -1.43 -14.70 -3.22
C ARG A 243 -2.63 -15.17 -4.02
N PHE A 244 -3.61 -15.77 -3.36
CA PHE A 244 -4.84 -16.21 -4.00
C PHE A 244 -5.69 -15.05 -4.52
N ASN A 245 -5.88 -13.99 -3.72
CA ASN A 245 -6.70 -12.85 -4.08
C ASN A 245 -6.05 -11.92 -5.11
N ASP A 246 -4.72 -11.79 -5.03
CA ASP A 246 -3.95 -10.92 -5.93
C ASP A 246 -3.51 -11.65 -7.22
N ASN A 247 -3.92 -12.92 -7.41
CA ASN A 247 -3.64 -13.65 -8.62
C ASN A 247 -4.54 -13.15 -9.77
N PRO A 248 -3.96 -12.67 -10.86
CA PRO A 248 -4.72 -12.15 -12.01
C PRO A 248 -5.59 -13.22 -12.70
N ASN A 249 -5.21 -14.51 -12.59
CA ASN A 249 -5.95 -15.64 -13.15
C ASN A 249 -7.15 -16.06 -12.29
N SER A 250 -7.36 -15.39 -11.19
CA SER A 250 -8.49 -15.68 -10.31
C SER A 250 -9.87 -15.61 -11.00
N ALA A 251 -9.97 -15.06 -12.21
CA ALA A 251 -11.19 -15.07 -13.02
C ALA A 251 -11.45 -16.46 -13.66
N ASN A 252 -10.39 -17.20 -14.03
CA ASN A 252 -10.48 -18.51 -14.68
C ASN A 252 -10.70 -19.66 -13.68
N LEU A 253 -10.66 -19.34 -12.39
CA LEU A 253 -10.87 -20.31 -11.30
C LEU A 253 -12.21 -21.03 -11.39
N LYS A 254 -13.24 -20.41 -11.97
CA LYS A 254 -14.55 -21.06 -12.15
C LYS A 254 -14.46 -22.35 -13.00
N GLU A 255 -13.56 -22.37 -13.98
CA GLU A 255 -13.32 -23.55 -14.83
C GLU A 255 -12.53 -24.62 -14.08
N VAL A 256 -11.42 -24.25 -13.43
CA VAL A 256 -10.60 -25.16 -12.63
C VAL A 256 -11.41 -25.77 -11.47
N PHE A 257 -12.32 -25.01 -10.89
CA PHE A 257 -13.20 -25.49 -9.81
C PHE A 257 -14.29 -26.42 -10.32
N LYS A 258 -14.83 -26.20 -11.52
CA LYS A 258 -15.79 -27.12 -12.16
C LYS A 258 -15.16 -28.48 -12.44
N GLU A 259 -13.93 -28.52 -12.94
CA GLU A 259 -13.19 -29.76 -13.20
C GLU A 259 -12.93 -30.57 -11.92
N LYS A 260 -12.86 -29.91 -10.75
CA LYS A 260 -12.53 -30.53 -9.45
C LYS A 260 -13.73 -30.73 -8.52
N SER A 261 -14.97 -30.70 -9.05
CA SER A 261 -16.19 -30.79 -8.26
C SER A 261 -16.31 -29.79 -7.09
N LEU A 262 -15.56 -28.69 -7.13
CA LEU A 262 -15.66 -27.63 -6.16
C LEU A 262 -16.78 -26.66 -6.57
N LYS A 263 -17.64 -26.30 -5.63
CA LYS A 263 -18.80 -25.46 -5.92
C LYS A 263 -18.40 -24.00 -6.08
N GLY A 264 -18.91 -23.33 -7.11
CA GLY A 264 -18.53 -21.96 -7.46
C GLY A 264 -18.77 -20.95 -6.35
N TYR A 265 -19.79 -21.16 -5.49
CA TYR A 265 -20.06 -20.30 -4.34
C TYR A 265 -18.98 -20.42 -3.25
N GLU A 266 -18.36 -21.59 -3.05
CA GLU A 266 -17.28 -21.77 -2.07
C GLU A 266 -16.06 -20.93 -2.45
N LEU A 267 -15.74 -20.86 -3.74
CA LEU A 267 -14.69 -19.99 -4.24
C LEU A 267 -14.96 -18.50 -3.97
N ASP A 268 -16.18 -18.07 -4.26
CA ASP A 268 -16.55 -16.68 -4.05
C ASP A 268 -16.61 -16.32 -2.56
N LEU A 269 -17.01 -17.26 -1.70
CA LEU A 269 -16.92 -17.11 -0.24
C LEU A 269 -15.46 -17.00 0.20
N ALA A 270 -14.58 -17.88 -0.31
CA ALA A 270 -13.16 -17.83 -0.02
C ALA A 270 -12.52 -16.50 -0.42
N ARG A 271 -12.81 -16.01 -1.62
CA ARG A 271 -12.36 -14.68 -2.08
C ARG A 271 -12.85 -13.54 -1.19
N ASN A 272 -14.04 -13.71 -0.64
CA ASN A 272 -14.67 -12.72 0.20
C ASN A 272 -14.39 -12.92 1.69
N PHE A 273 -13.36 -13.70 2.05
CA PHE A 273 -12.88 -13.92 3.41
C PHE A 273 -13.87 -14.67 4.32
N ALA A 274 -14.75 -15.44 3.73
CA ALA A 274 -15.71 -16.27 4.42
C ALA A 274 -15.49 -17.73 4.00
N PHE A 275 -14.48 -18.38 4.59
CA PHE A 275 -14.15 -19.76 4.24
C PHE A 275 -15.06 -20.75 4.98
N PRO A 276 -15.71 -21.68 4.28
CA PRO A 276 -16.29 -22.86 4.90
C PRO A 276 -15.18 -23.74 5.51
N ASN A 277 -15.51 -24.54 6.53
CA ASN A 277 -14.59 -25.46 7.22
C ASN A 277 -13.81 -26.43 6.31
N THR A 278 -14.19 -26.55 5.05
CA THR A 278 -13.60 -27.47 4.08
C THR A 278 -12.29 -26.98 3.45
N TYR A 279 -11.92 -25.70 3.68
CA TYR A 279 -10.72 -25.11 3.08
C TYR A 279 -9.63 -24.89 4.12
N ASP A 280 -8.68 -25.80 4.17
CA ASP A 280 -7.44 -25.60 4.90
C ASP A 280 -6.37 -24.91 4.03
N LEU A 281 -5.30 -24.42 4.67
CA LEU A 281 -4.18 -23.78 3.98
C LEU A 281 -3.56 -24.67 2.89
N LYS A 282 -3.55 -25.99 3.10
CA LYS A 282 -2.98 -26.95 2.17
C LYS A 282 -3.79 -27.01 0.88
N LYS A 283 -5.12 -27.03 0.97
CA LYS A 283 -5.99 -27.03 -0.21
C LYS A 283 -5.86 -25.73 -0.99
N ILE A 284 -5.82 -24.58 -0.31
CA ILE A 284 -5.63 -23.28 -0.97
C ILE A 284 -4.27 -23.19 -1.65
N SER A 285 -3.20 -23.70 -1.04
CA SER A 285 -1.86 -23.70 -1.65
C SER A 285 -1.78 -24.60 -2.88
N ILE A 286 -2.41 -25.78 -2.86
CA ILE A 286 -2.50 -26.67 -4.03
C ILE A 286 -3.27 -25.99 -5.17
N LEU A 287 -4.36 -25.29 -4.87
CA LEU A 287 -5.11 -24.53 -5.86
C LEU A 287 -4.26 -23.42 -6.48
N LEU A 288 -3.46 -22.72 -5.68
CA LEU A 288 -2.55 -21.68 -6.16
C LEU A 288 -1.50 -22.23 -7.14
N GLU A 289 -0.95 -23.41 -6.88
CA GLU A 289 0.01 -24.06 -7.79
C GLU A 289 -0.62 -24.39 -9.15
N GLN A 290 -1.88 -24.79 -9.14
CA GLN A 290 -2.64 -25.10 -10.36
C GLN A 290 -3.09 -23.86 -11.15
N MET A 291 -3.07 -22.69 -10.51
CA MET A 291 -3.41 -21.41 -11.11
C MET A 291 -2.23 -20.72 -11.79
N ARG A 292 -1.11 -21.41 -12.00
CA ARG A 292 0.03 -20.81 -12.72
C ARG A 292 -0.42 -20.42 -14.13
N PRO A 293 -0.20 -19.14 -14.52
CA PRO A 293 -0.64 -18.67 -15.82
C PRO A 293 0.14 -19.38 -16.95
N ASP A 294 -0.56 -19.78 -17.98
CA ASP A 294 0.06 -20.16 -19.25
C ASP A 294 0.61 -18.90 -19.98
N VAL A 295 1.29 -19.12 -21.10
CA VAL A 295 1.91 -18.00 -21.86
C VAL A 295 0.86 -17.00 -22.35
N ASN A 296 -0.30 -17.45 -22.82
CA ASN A 296 -1.37 -16.59 -23.31
C ASN A 296 -1.94 -15.74 -22.18
N GLN A 297 -2.17 -16.35 -21.02
CA GLN A 297 -2.65 -15.64 -19.85
C GLN A 297 -1.63 -14.60 -19.35
N LYS A 298 -0.34 -14.89 -19.40
CA LYS A 298 0.71 -13.92 -19.07
C LYS A 298 0.66 -12.69 -19.97
N ILE A 299 0.45 -12.88 -21.28
CA ILE A 299 0.29 -11.77 -22.24
C ILE A 299 -0.97 -10.95 -21.92
N ILE A 300 -2.09 -11.61 -21.62
CA ILE A 300 -3.33 -10.97 -21.20
C ILE A 300 -3.13 -10.15 -19.93
N ASN A 301 -2.41 -10.67 -18.96
CA ASN A 301 -2.09 -9.97 -17.70
C ASN A 301 -1.30 -8.68 -17.96
N VAL A 302 -0.30 -8.72 -18.84
CA VAL A 302 0.45 -7.52 -19.26
C VAL A 302 -0.48 -6.51 -19.94
N TYR A 303 -1.34 -6.95 -20.84
CA TYR A 303 -2.32 -6.08 -21.49
C TYR A 303 -3.23 -5.39 -20.46
N PHE A 304 -3.77 -6.12 -19.50
CA PHE A 304 -4.58 -5.54 -18.42
C PHE A 304 -3.78 -4.59 -17.52
N ALA A 305 -2.53 -4.91 -17.19
CA ALA A 305 -1.65 -4.03 -16.43
C ALA A 305 -1.42 -2.71 -17.18
N ILE A 306 -1.15 -2.77 -18.49
CA ILE A 306 -1.03 -1.60 -19.36
C ILE A 306 -2.32 -0.77 -19.38
N ARG A 307 -3.47 -1.42 -19.57
CA ARG A 307 -4.77 -0.75 -19.64
C ARG A 307 -5.15 -0.04 -18.32
N GLN A 308 -4.76 -0.61 -17.21
CA GLN A 308 -5.05 -0.05 -15.89
C GLN A 308 -4.08 1.07 -15.48
N THR A 309 -2.96 1.18 -16.17
CA THR A 309 -1.93 2.16 -15.89
C THR A 309 -1.58 3.01 -17.13
N PRO A 310 -2.57 3.67 -17.75
CA PRO A 310 -2.35 4.40 -19.00
C PRO A 310 -1.32 5.52 -18.83
N ILE A 311 -1.18 6.06 -17.63
CA ILE A 311 -0.19 7.09 -17.30
C ILE A 311 1.23 6.51 -17.32
N PHE A 312 1.42 5.32 -16.75
CA PHE A 312 2.72 4.65 -16.77
C PHE A 312 3.16 4.34 -18.21
N VAL A 313 2.24 3.82 -19.00
CA VAL A 313 2.50 3.52 -20.42
C VAL A 313 2.75 4.80 -21.21
N GLY A 314 1.94 5.83 -20.98
CA GLY A 314 2.13 7.14 -21.62
C GLY A 314 3.50 7.76 -21.27
N LEU A 315 3.93 7.67 -20.02
CA LEU A 315 5.24 8.12 -19.58
C LEU A 315 6.38 7.33 -20.24
N LEU A 316 6.28 6.00 -20.26
CA LEU A 316 7.26 5.14 -20.94
C LEU A 316 7.35 5.45 -22.43
N PHE A 317 6.21 5.68 -23.07
CA PHE A 317 6.13 6.04 -24.48
C PHE A 317 6.75 7.42 -24.74
N LEU A 318 6.47 8.41 -23.89
CA LEU A 318 7.11 9.74 -23.97
C LEU A 318 8.63 9.66 -23.76
N LEU A 319 9.09 8.82 -22.82
CA LEU A 319 10.50 8.59 -22.60
C LEU A 319 11.15 7.87 -23.79
N LEU A 320 10.46 6.92 -24.41
CA LEU A 320 10.91 6.25 -25.63
C LEU A 320 11.00 7.24 -26.81
N ILE A 321 9.99 8.08 -27.02
CA ILE A 321 10.01 9.14 -28.05
C ILE A 321 11.14 10.13 -27.79
N ALA A 322 11.30 10.56 -26.54
CA ALA A 322 12.42 11.44 -26.15
C ALA A 322 13.77 10.78 -26.48
N PHE A 323 13.87 9.46 -26.30
CA PHE A 323 15.04 8.67 -26.66
C PHE A 323 15.29 8.65 -28.17
N LEU A 324 14.28 8.38 -28.99
CA LEU A 324 14.39 8.34 -30.46
C LEU A 324 14.76 9.70 -31.05
N LEU A 325 14.38 10.79 -30.39
CA LEU A 325 14.64 12.17 -30.83
C LEU A 325 16.03 12.72 -30.42
N ILE A 326 16.77 12.03 -29.51
CA ILE A 326 18.00 12.56 -28.94
C ILE A 326 19.21 11.69 -29.34
N ARG A 327 19.95 12.18 -30.34
CA ARG A 327 21.23 11.57 -30.78
C ARG A 327 22.35 11.77 -29.74
N LYS A 328 23.02 10.70 -29.33
CA LYS A 328 24.43 10.59 -28.88
C LYS A 328 24.84 10.54 -27.40
N LYS A 329 24.06 10.64 -26.36
CA LYS A 329 24.64 10.41 -24.97
C LYS A 329 23.68 9.78 -23.96
N LEU A 330 22.71 9.02 -24.39
CA LEU A 330 21.61 8.58 -23.54
C LEU A 330 21.71 7.16 -22.97
N TYR A 331 22.78 6.42 -23.22
CA TYR A 331 22.91 5.04 -22.72
C TYR A 331 22.73 4.93 -21.19
N SER A 332 23.15 5.96 -20.44
CA SER A 332 23.00 5.99 -18.97
C SER A 332 21.55 6.12 -18.49
N LEU A 333 20.61 6.51 -19.35
CA LEU A 333 19.18 6.58 -19.02
C LEU A 333 18.37 5.46 -19.67
N VAL A 334 18.70 5.14 -20.92
CA VAL A 334 17.97 4.14 -21.71
C VAL A 334 18.04 2.77 -21.08
N PHE A 335 19.23 2.38 -20.67
CA PHE A 335 19.44 1.07 -20.07
C PHE A 335 18.65 0.90 -18.75
N PRO A 336 18.73 1.83 -17.76
CA PRO A 336 17.91 1.74 -16.57
C PRO A 336 16.39 1.77 -16.86
N ILE A 337 15.93 2.61 -17.80
CA ILE A 337 14.51 2.66 -18.18
C ILE A 337 14.08 1.37 -18.86
N GLY A 338 14.92 0.81 -19.74
CA GLY A 338 14.67 -0.49 -20.36
C GLY A 338 14.59 -1.63 -19.35
N LEU A 339 15.48 -1.64 -18.36
CA LEU A 339 15.43 -2.61 -17.25
C LEU A 339 14.16 -2.45 -16.41
N VAL A 340 13.75 -1.21 -16.10
CA VAL A 340 12.48 -0.96 -15.39
C VAL A 340 11.28 -1.48 -16.20
N PHE A 341 11.31 -1.30 -17.51
CA PHE A 341 10.25 -1.81 -18.38
C PHE A 341 10.21 -3.34 -18.41
N LEU A 342 11.36 -4.00 -18.56
CA LEU A 342 11.45 -5.47 -18.49
C LEU A 342 10.98 -5.99 -17.13
N PHE A 343 11.35 -5.31 -16.06
CA PHE A 343 10.93 -5.65 -14.71
C PHE A 343 9.42 -5.45 -14.51
N PHE A 344 8.85 -4.38 -15.09
CA PHE A 344 7.40 -4.16 -15.11
C PHE A 344 6.67 -5.31 -15.82
N ILE A 345 7.15 -5.71 -17.00
CA ILE A 345 6.58 -6.85 -17.75
C ILE A 345 6.66 -8.11 -16.90
N TYR A 346 7.83 -8.41 -16.33
CA TYR A 346 8.04 -9.59 -15.50
C TYR A 346 7.08 -9.66 -14.30
N ILE A 347 6.95 -8.56 -13.55
CA ILE A 347 6.01 -8.53 -12.41
C ILE A 347 4.56 -8.67 -12.88
N SER A 348 4.20 -8.04 -14.00
CA SER A 348 2.84 -8.09 -14.55
C SER A 348 2.41 -9.50 -14.98
N PHE A 349 3.37 -10.40 -15.22
CA PHE A 349 3.06 -11.79 -15.52
C PHE A 349 2.42 -12.52 -14.34
N GLU A 350 2.89 -12.24 -13.13
CA GLU A 350 2.56 -13.00 -11.92
C GLU A 350 1.62 -12.22 -10.97
N HIS A 351 1.60 -10.89 -11.05
CA HIS A 351 0.95 -10.03 -10.07
C HIS A 351 0.14 -8.90 -10.70
N TYR A 352 -0.99 -8.60 -10.07
CA TYR A 352 -1.76 -7.41 -10.36
C TYR A 352 -1.07 -6.16 -9.78
N LEU A 353 -0.61 -5.27 -10.66
CA LEU A 353 0.07 -4.04 -10.24
C LEU A 353 -0.94 -2.96 -9.84
N LYS A 354 -0.94 -2.64 -8.54
CA LYS A 354 -1.80 -1.59 -7.96
C LYS A 354 -1.17 -0.20 -8.16
N PRO A 355 -1.96 0.87 -8.30
CA PRO A 355 -1.46 2.25 -8.46
C PRO A 355 -0.44 2.64 -7.38
N ARG A 356 -0.68 2.29 -6.13
CA ARG A 356 0.20 2.54 -4.98
C ARG A 356 1.63 1.99 -5.12
N VAL A 357 1.84 0.99 -5.96
CA VAL A 357 3.18 0.46 -6.30
C VAL A 357 3.78 1.20 -7.48
N LEU A 358 2.97 1.51 -8.49
CA LEU A 358 3.44 2.11 -9.74
C LEU A 358 3.81 3.59 -9.59
N TYR A 359 3.04 4.37 -8.81
CA TYR A 359 3.31 5.79 -8.68
C TYR A 359 4.69 6.13 -8.10
N PRO A 360 5.19 5.48 -7.04
CA PRO A 360 6.56 5.70 -6.59
C PRO A 360 7.62 5.32 -7.63
N ILE A 361 7.39 4.26 -8.43
CA ILE A 361 8.31 3.87 -9.52
C ILE A 361 8.37 4.95 -10.59
N ILE A 362 7.20 5.41 -11.06
CA ILE A 362 7.10 6.50 -12.03
C ILE A 362 7.81 7.75 -11.49
N PHE A 363 7.56 8.08 -10.23
CA PHE A 363 8.15 9.22 -9.56
C PHE A 363 9.68 9.13 -9.51
N ALA A 364 10.23 7.94 -9.19
CA ALA A 364 11.66 7.69 -9.24
C ALA A 364 12.23 7.92 -10.65
N ILE A 365 11.60 7.35 -11.69
CA ILE A 365 12.04 7.51 -13.08
C ILE A 365 12.05 9.00 -13.47
N VAL A 366 11.00 9.75 -13.14
CA VAL A 366 10.90 11.20 -13.43
C VAL A 366 12.03 11.96 -12.74
N ILE A 367 12.28 11.70 -11.45
CA ILE A 367 13.34 12.36 -10.69
C ILE A 367 14.71 12.09 -11.31
N PHE A 368 15.06 10.83 -11.58
CA PHE A 368 16.37 10.49 -12.13
C PHE A 368 16.53 10.99 -13.56
N THR A 369 15.46 11.05 -14.35
CA THR A 369 15.47 11.69 -15.68
C THR A 369 15.76 13.19 -15.58
N ILE A 370 15.16 13.89 -14.63
CA ILE A 370 15.43 15.31 -14.38
C ILE A 370 16.86 15.54 -13.88
N LEU A 371 17.40 14.65 -13.05
CA LEU A 371 18.76 14.74 -12.54
C LEU A 371 19.83 14.49 -13.59
N SER A 372 19.54 13.75 -14.62
CA SER A 372 20.51 13.38 -15.68
C SER A 372 20.94 14.52 -16.58
N LYS A 373 20.89 15.74 -16.16
CA LYS A 373 21.37 17.05 -16.69
C LYS A 373 21.76 17.15 -18.19
N ASN A 374 21.86 16.05 -18.90
CA ASN A 374 22.40 16.02 -20.24
C ASN A 374 21.29 16.10 -21.30
N THR A 375 21.20 17.24 -21.94
CA THR A 375 20.83 17.41 -23.35
C THR A 375 19.36 17.34 -23.77
N ILE A 376 18.43 16.99 -22.93
CA ILE A 376 17.03 17.09 -23.29
C ILE A 376 16.60 18.56 -23.07
N SER A 377 15.96 19.14 -24.07
CA SER A 377 15.16 20.36 -23.84
C SER A 377 14.05 19.97 -22.84
N LEU A 378 14.43 19.91 -21.55
CA LEU A 378 13.52 19.61 -20.42
C LEU A 378 12.25 20.44 -20.52
N LYS A 379 12.31 21.59 -21.22
CA LYS A 379 11.17 22.48 -21.51
C LYS A 379 10.08 21.78 -22.36
N LYS A 380 10.45 20.93 -23.33
CA LYS A 380 9.50 20.19 -24.17
C LYS A 380 8.89 18.99 -23.44
N ILE A 381 9.69 18.30 -22.64
CA ILE A 381 9.24 17.15 -21.83
C ILE A 381 8.40 17.64 -20.65
N SER A 382 8.72 18.81 -20.07
CA SER A 382 7.99 19.37 -18.94
C SER A 382 6.51 19.61 -19.26
N ILE A 383 6.18 20.00 -20.48
CA ILE A 383 4.79 20.20 -20.91
C ILE A 383 4.04 18.86 -20.94
N GLY A 384 4.64 17.81 -21.50
CA GLY A 384 4.01 16.46 -21.53
C GLY A 384 3.82 15.89 -20.13
N LEU A 385 4.82 16.03 -19.25
CA LEU A 385 4.74 15.59 -17.85
C LEU A 385 3.72 16.41 -17.05
N LEU A 386 3.60 17.70 -17.30
CA LEU A 386 2.59 18.56 -16.69
C LEU A 386 1.18 18.16 -17.10
N LEU A 387 0.95 17.86 -18.39
CA LEU A 387 -0.34 17.37 -18.90
C LEU A 387 -0.73 16.03 -18.29
N LEU A 388 0.22 15.09 -18.17
CA LEU A 388 -0.01 13.82 -17.48
C LEU A 388 -0.36 14.02 -16.02
N GLY A 389 0.28 14.97 -15.36
CA GLY A 389 -0.01 15.31 -13.99
C GLY A 389 -1.42 15.92 -13.83
N ILE A 390 -1.86 16.84 -14.72
CA ILE A 390 -3.21 17.44 -14.73
C ILE A 390 -4.28 16.36 -14.90
N PHE A 391 -4.06 15.41 -15.78
CA PHE A 391 -4.95 14.27 -15.98
C PHE A 391 -5.09 13.42 -14.71
N ASN A 392 -4.01 13.23 -13.94
CA ASN A 392 -4.07 12.57 -12.65
C ASN A 392 -4.94 13.32 -11.64
N VAL A 393 -4.77 14.64 -11.53
CA VAL A 393 -5.53 15.48 -10.59
C VAL A 393 -7.02 15.47 -10.93
N TYR A 394 -7.37 15.44 -12.21
CA TYR A 394 -8.77 15.35 -12.63
C TYR A 394 -9.46 14.07 -12.14
N ASN A 395 -8.76 12.95 -12.17
CA ASN A 395 -9.28 11.66 -11.67
C ASN A 395 -9.45 11.62 -10.14
N PHE A 396 -8.85 12.55 -9.37
CA PHE A 396 -9.03 12.63 -7.90
C PHE A 396 -10.36 13.25 -7.48
N LYS A 397 -10.95 14.13 -8.31
CA LYS A 397 -12.19 14.83 -7.97
C LYS A 397 -13.43 13.92 -7.93
N THR A 398 -13.39 12.77 -8.60
CA THR A 398 -14.56 11.93 -8.84
C THR A 398 -14.82 10.86 -7.78
N SER A 399 -13.99 10.74 -6.73
CA SER A 399 -14.08 9.64 -5.75
C SER A 399 -14.46 10.06 -4.31
N ALA A 400 -14.92 11.28 -4.09
CA ALA A 400 -15.44 11.71 -2.79
C ALA A 400 -16.91 11.31 -2.64
N ASP A 401 -17.19 10.01 -2.58
CA ASP A 401 -18.53 9.54 -2.20
C ASP A 401 -18.69 9.62 -0.68
N THR A 402 -19.75 10.30 -0.35
CA THR A 402 -20.19 10.73 0.95
C THR A 402 -20.48 9.60 1.93
N ASN A 403 -20.02 9.78 3.16
CA ASN A 403 -20.34 9.00 4.34
C ASN A 403 -21.85 8.87 4.56
N GLN A 404 -22.38 7.67 4.44
CA GLN A 404 -23.59 7.29 5.16
C GLN A 404 -23.16 6.60 6.47
N SER A 405 -23.04 7.37 7.53
CA SER A 405 -22.99 6.84 8.89
C SER A 405 -24.41 6.37 9.27
N SER A 406 -24.74 5.11 8.97
CA SER A 406 -25.88 4.46 9.62
C SER A 406 -25.55 4.31 11.10
N GLU A 407 -26.43 4.77 11.99
CA GLU A 407 -26.29 4.54 13.42
C GLU A 407 -26.25 3.03 13.68
N ILE A 408 -25.12 2.59 14.22
CA ILE A 408 -24.87 1.18 14.55
C ILE A 408 -25.46 0.93 15.94
N PRO A 409 -26.40 -0.01 16.12
CA PRO A 409 -26.91 -0.37 17.43
C PRO A 409 -25.79 -0.82 18.36
N ARG A 410 -25.62 -0.19 19.52
CA ARG A 410 -24.51 -0.42 20.46
C ARG A 410 -24.48 -1.84 21.06
N ASN A 411 -25.62 -2.54 21.05
CA ASN A 411 -25.79 -3.83 21.73
C ASN A 411 -25.70 -5.04 20.79
N LYS A 412 -25.45 -4.84 19.49
CA LYS A 412 -25.39 -5.93 18.50
C LYS A 412 -24.11 -5.88 17.69
N PHE A 413 -23.64 -7.07 17.29
CA PHE A 413 -22.52 -7.17 16.33
C PHE A 413 -23.03 -6.95 14.91
N ILE A 414 -22.30 -6.19 14.14
CA ILE A 414 -22.59 -5.99 12.72
C ILE A 414 -21.46 -6.57 11.90
N ILE A 415 -21.80 -7.51 11.03
CA ILE A 415 -20.88 -8.10 10.07
C ILE A 415 -21.10 -7.43 8.71
N LEU A 416 -20.10 -6.73 8.22
CA LEU A 416 -20.14 -6.09 6.92
C LEU A 416 -19.82 -7.11 5.83
N LEU A 417 -20.82 -7.61 5.14
CA LEU A 417 -20.67 -8.54 4.02
C LEU A 417 -20.55 -7.85 2.66
N SER A 418 -21.06 -6.63 2.53
CA SER A 418 -20.89 -5.82 1.33
C SER A 418 -19.53 -5.10 1.32
N PRO A 419 -18.91 -4.90 0.15
CA PRO A 419 -17.70 -4.09 0.05
C PRO A 419 -18.04 -2.64 0.40
N TYR A 420 -17.70 -2.25 1.61
CA TYR A 420 -17.86 -0.87 2.05
C TYR A 420 -16.60 -0.12 1.65
N ARG A 421 -16.67 0.69 0.62
CA ARG A 421 -15.58 1.63 0.28
C ARG A 421 -15.65 2.79 1.26
N PHE A 422 -14.82 2.72 2.29
CA PHE A 422 -14.62 3.87 3.16
C PHE A 422 -13.56 4.77 2.53
N SER A 423 -13.95 5.91 2.01
CA SER A 423 -13.05 7.03 1.86
C SER A 423 -12.89 7.67 3.25
N VAL A 424 -11.92 7.23 4.02
CA VAL A 424 -11.72 7.71 5.38
C VAL A 424 -10.58 8.70 5.39
N HIS A 425 -10.88 9.90 5.90
CA HIS A 425 -9.85 10.90 6.17
C HIS A 425 -8.91 10.38 7.28
N PRO A 426 -7.57 10.44 7.11
CA PRO A 426 -6.61 9.89 8.06
C PRO A 426 -6.77 10.37 9.50
N PHE A 427 -7.28 11.60 9.70
CA PHE A 427 -7.49 12.23 10.99
C PHE A 427 -8.96 12.43 11.38
N LYS A 428 -9.90 11.73 10.72
CA LYS A 428 -11.35 11.81 11.01
C LYS A 428 -11.98 10.43 11.18
N LEU A 429 -11.24 9.47 11.71
CA LEU A 429 -11.83 8.19 12.10
C LEU A 429 -12.79 8.43 13.26
N ASN A 430 -14.08 8.23 13.03
CA ASN A 430 -15.12 8.38 14.06
C ASN A 430 -14.80 7.52 15.29
N ASN A 431 -15.19 8.05 16.46
CA ASN A 431 -14.96 7.55 17.81
C ASN A 431 -14.84 6.02 17.93
N GLN A 432 -13.83 5.59 18.70
CA GLN A 432 -13.49 4.20 19.05
C GLN A 432 -14.68 3.31 19.42
N ASN A 433 -15.72 3.88 20.03
CA ASN A 433 -16.91 3.17 20.50
C ASN A 433 -17.77 2.58 19.36
N ASN A 434 -17.67 3.08 18.13
CA ASN A 434 -18.49 2.59 17.02
C ASN A 434 -17.88 1.37 16.31
N TYR A 435 -16.59 1.09 16.53
CA TYR A 435 -15.91 -0.05 15.89
C TYR A 435 -15.82 -1.29 16.76
N SER A 436 -16.11 -1.16 18.06
CA SER A 436 -16.02 -2.28 18.99
C SER A 436 -16.97 -3.43 18.64
N ASN A 437 -18.08 -3.16 17.99
CA ASN A 437 -19.09 -4.16 17.60
C ASN A 437 -19.17 -4.39 16.08
N LEU A 438 -18.21 -3.83 15.32
CA LEU A 438 -18.21 -3.95 13.87
C LEU A 438 -17.13 -4.95 13.43
N ILE A 439 -17.53 -6.00 12.72
CA ILE A 439 -16.65 -6.93 12.07
C ILE A 439 -16.61 -6.59 10.59
N ARG A 440 -15.48 -6.08 10.12
CA ARG A 440 -15.28 -5.80 8.71
C ARG A 440 -14.85 -7.06 7.98
N ARG A 441 -15.48 -7.32 6.85
CA ARG A 441 -15.00 -8.30 5.91
C ARG A 441 -13.63 -7.87 5.37
N GLY A 442 -12.66 -8.76 5.43
CA GLY A 442 -11.32 -8.53 4.93
C GLY A 442 -10.31 -9.47 5.58
N TRP A 443 -9.04 -9.24 5.29
CA TRP A 443 -7.96 -10.05 5.84
C TRP A 443 -7.97 -10.08 7.39
N LEU A 444 -8.38 -8.98 8.02
CA LEU A 444 -8.39 -8.84 9.48
C LEU A 444 -9.47 -9.70 10.15
N THR A 445 -10.54 -10.10 9.45
CA THR A 445 -11.65 -10.89 10.01
C THR A 445 -11.18 -12.18 10.69
N ASN A 446 -10.10 -12.76 10.18
CA ASN A 446 -9.55 -14.04 10.65
C ASN A 446 -8.34 -13.86 11.57
N SER A 447 -8.03 -12.63 11.95
CA SER A 447 -6.94 -12.35 12.88
C SER A 447 -7.29 -12.83 14.29
N PRO A 448 -6.28 -13.19 15.09
CA PRO A 448 -6.48 -13.51 16.52
C PRO A 448 -7.23 -12.40 17.26
N LEU A 449 -7.06 -11.13 16.86
CA LEU A 449 -7.74 -9.99 17.47
C LEU A 449 -9.26 -10.08 17.37
N TYR A 450 -9.80 -10.37 16.18
CA TYR A 450 -11.25 -10.52 16.00
C TYR A 450 -11.76 -11.85 16.56
N ILE A 451 -11.00 -12.93 16.41
CA ILE A 451 -11.35 -14.25 16.94
C ILE A 451 -11.47 -14.19 18.46
N ASN A 452 -10.49 -13.62 19.16
CA ASN A 452 -10.51 -13.50 20.62
C ASN A 452 -11.65 -12.58 21.08
N LYS A 453 -11.87 -11.48 20.38
CA LYS A 453 -13.00 -10.61 20.67
C LYS A 453 -14.36 -11.32 20.53
N LEU A 454 -14.54 -12.12 19.51
CA LEU A 454 -15.76 -12.91 19.33
C LEU A 454 -15.92 -13.95 20.45
N ARG A 455 -14.84 -14.62 20.85
CA ARG A 455 -14.83 -15.57 21.99
C ARG A 455 -15.19 -14.91 23.31
N GLU A 456 -14.63 -13.74 23.60
CA GLU A 456 -14.97 -12.94 24.80
C GLU A 456 -16.45 -12.57 24.88
N LYS A 457 -17.12 -12.50 23.73
CA LYS A 457 -18.57 -12.25 23.60
C LYS A 457 -19.41 -13.52 23.52
N GLY A 458 -18.82 -14.68 23.78
CA GLY A 458 -19.52 -15.97 23.87
C GLY A 458 -19.75 -16.66 22.52
N PHE A 459 -19.14 -16.17 21.42
CA PHE A 459 -19.24 -16.84 20.13
C PHE A 459 -18.33 -18.06 20.05
N LYS A 460 -18.83 -19.18 19.52
CA LYS A 460 -18.05 -20.39 19.28
C LYS A 460 -17.27 -20.28 17.99
N VAL A 461 -16.14 -19.60 18.02
CA VAL A 461 -15.29 -19.34 16.84
C VAL A 461 -13.94 -20.03 17.00
N ASN A 462 -13.50 -20.73 15.98
CA ASN A 462 -12.14 -21.25 15.86
C ASN A 462 -11.39 -20.54 14.74
N GLN A 463 -10.08 -20.70 14.74
CA GLN A 463 -9.18 -20.10 13.74
C GLN A 463 -9.50 -20.48 12.28
N HIS A 464 -10.23 -21.59 12.08
CA HIS A 464 -10.58 -22.13 10.77
C HIS A 464 -11.86 -21.56 10.16
N LEU A 465 -12.33 -20.37 10.63
CA LEU A 465 -13.38 -19.62 9.94
C LEU A 465 -14.78 -20.25 9.92
N SER A 466 -15.03 -21.19 10.82
CA SER A 466 -16.34 -21.81 10.96
C SER A 466 -17.43 -20.90 11.53
N TRP A 467 -17.16 -19.59 11.70
CA TRP A 467 -18.16 -18.67 12.22
C TRP A 467 -19.40 -18.57 11.32
N ILE A 468 -19.25 -18.70 9.99
CA ILE A 468 -20.39 -18.79 9.08
C ILE A 468 -21.23 -20.03 9.38
N ASP A 469 -20.58 -21.16 9.65
CA ASP A 469 -21.30 -22.39 9.92
C ASP A 469 -22.04 -22.38 11.27
N ASN A 470 -21.40 -21.80 12.28
CA ASN A 470 -21.88 -21.90 13.66
C ASN A 470 -22.66 -20.67 14.13
N GLU A 471 -22.31 -19.47 13.64
CA GLU A 471 -22.79 -18.22 14.22
C GLU A 471 -23.58 -17.33 13.25
N ILE A 472 -23.75 -17.77 11.99
CA ILE A 472 -24.48 -16.98 10.99
C ILE A 472 -25.94 -16.70 11.42
N LEU A 473 -26.48 -17.54 12.29
CA LEU A 473 -27.84 -17.50 12.80
C LEU A 473 -27.93 -16.93 14.22
N ASN A 474 -26.82 -16.40 14.77
CA ASN A 474 -26.83 -15.84 16.11
C ASN A 474 -27.70 -14.58 16.16
N GLU A 475 -28.64 -14.55 17.11
CA GLU A 475 -29.62 -13.46 17.26
C GLU A 475 -29.00 -12.09 17.57
N ASN A 476 -27.76 -12.09 18.08
CA ASN A 476 -27.01 -10.89 18.42
C ASN A 476 -26.20 -10.34 17.24
N VAL A 477 -26.25 -10.99 16.07
CA VAL A 477 -25.50 -10.61 14.86
C VAL A 477 -26.44 -10.00 13.83
N LEU A 478 -26.07 -8.82 13.35
CA LEU A 478 -26.72 -8.15 12.24
C LEU A 478 -25.77 -8.15 11.03
N TYR A 479 -26.34 -8.20 9.86
CA TYR A 479 -25.58 -8.26 8.61
C TYR A 479 -25.87 -7.02 7.77
N HIS A 480 -24.80 -6.31 7.42
CA HIS A 480 -24.89 -5.28 6.40
C HIS A 480 -24.58 -5.93 5.04
N ILE A 481 -25.64 -6.18 4.26
CA ILE A 481 -25.56 -6.85 2.98
C ILE A 481 -26.40 -6.11 1.93
N LYS A 482 -25.88 -6.00 0.72
CA LYS A 482 -26.63 -5.47 -0.42
C LYS A 482 -27.39 -6.63 -1.08
N MET A 483 -28.71 -6.56 -1.09
CA MET A 483 -29.57 -7.53 -1.78
C MET A 483 -29.19 -7.66 -3.24
N GLY A 484 -29.21 -8.89 -3.79
CA GLY A 484 -28.81 -9.16 -5.17
C GLY A 484 -27.31 -9.06 -5.45
N SER A 485 -26.47 -8.77 -4.43
CA SER A 485 -25.02 -8.85 -4.60
C SER A 485 -24.56 -10.30 -4.74
N SER A 486 -23.41 -10.51 -5.38
CA SER A 486 -22.80 -11.86 -5.48
C SER A 486 -22.66 -12.53 -4.12
N MET A 487 -22.28 -11.76 -3.10
CA MET A 487 -22.15 -12.25 -1.73
C MET A 487 -23.48 -12.70 -1.13
N TYR A 488 -24.56 -11.97 -1.38
CA TYR A 488 -25.91 -12.37 -0.98
C TYR A 488 -26.29 -13.72 -1.62
N ASN A 489 -26.11 -13.84 -2.93
CA ASN A 489 -26.45 -15.06 -3.68
C ASN A 489 -25.62 -16.26 -3.20
N ASN A 490 -24.31 -16.07 -2.98
CA ASN A 490 -23.42 -17.13 -2.52
C ASN A 490 -23.75 -17.62 -1.11
N ILE A 491 -24.08 -16.72 -0.19
CA ILE A 491 -24.52 -17.10 1.17
C ILE A 491 -25.87 -17.83 1.11
N THR A 492 -26.78 -17.36 0.27
CA THR A 492 -28.09 -18.03 0.08
C THR A 492 -27.91 -19.45 -0.45
N GLU A 493 -27.07 -19.63 -1.46
CA GLU A 493 -26.75 -20.94 -2.02
C GLU A 493 -26.07 -21.86 -0.99
N TYR A 494 -25.08 -21.32 -0.25
CA TYR A 494 -24.39 -22.05 0.80
C TYR A 494 -25.35 -22.53 1.90
N LEU A 495 -26.25 -21.69 2.40
CA LEU A 495 -27.21 -22.03 3.43
C LEU A 495 -28.26 -23.02 2.92
N PHE A 496 -28.74 -22.85 1.69
CA PHE A 496 -29.67 -23.79 1.05
C PHE A 496 -29.10 -25.20 1.00
N LEU A 497 -27.82 -25.35 0.65
CA LEU A 497 -27.14 -26.66 0.62
C LEU A 497 -26.90 -27.25 2.01
N LYS A 498 -27.01 -26.48 3.06
CA LYS A 498 -27.02 -26.91 4.47
C LYS A 498 -28.44 -27.13 5.02
N ASN A 499 -29.45 -27.23 4.15
CA ASN A 499 -30.86 -27.31 4.50
C ASN A 499 -31.36 -26.14 5.38
N LYS A 500 -30.76 -24.96 5.18
CA LYS A 500 -31.13 -23.73 5.89
C LYS A 500 -31.62 -22.70 4.88
N LYS A 501 -32.77 -22.13 5.13
CA LYS A 501 -33.30 -21.04 4.30
C LYS A 501 -32.83 -19.70 4.86
N LEU A 502 -32.21 -18.89 4.01
CA LEU A 502 -31.87 -17.52 4.35
C LEU A 502 -33.13 -16.67 4.36
N VAL A 503 -33.61 -16.31 5.54
CA VAL A 503 -34.67 -15.31 5.71
C VAL A 503 -34.03 -14.06 6.27
N LEU A 504 -34.14 -12.96 5.54
CA LEU A 504 -33.59 -11.67 5.93
C LEU A 504 -34.72 -10.77 6.40
N THR A 505 -34.74 -10.48 7.68
CA THR A 505 -35.62 -9.44 8.23
C THR A 505 -34.90 -8.10 8.10
N LYS A 506 -35.44 -7.23 7.26
CA LYS A 506 -34.89 -5.89 7.03
C LYS A 506 -35.16 -5.01 8.25
N LEU A 507 -34.10 -4.45 8.81
CA LEU A 507 -34.16 -3.52 9.93
C LEU A 507 -34.07 -2.06 9.50
N ASN A 508 -33.22 -1.77 8.48
CA ASN A 508 -33.14 -0.46 7.82
C ASN A 508 -32.62 -0.63 6.39
N SER A 509 -32.25 0.44 5.70
CA SER A 509 -31.93 0.43 4.26
C SER A 509 -30.99 -0.70 3.80
N ASN A 510 -30.00 -1.10 4.61
CA ASN A 510 -29.03 -2.14 4.26
C ASN A 510 -28.69 -3.09 5.42
N LEU A 511 -29.39 -3.00 6.52
CA LEU A 511 -29.16 -3.81 7.72
C LEU A 511 -30.22 -4.90 7.83
N TYR A 512 -29.78 -6.14 7.98
CA TYR A 512 -30.64 -7.32 7.99
C TYR A 512 -30.30 -8.22 9.17
N LYS A 513 -31.30 -8.90 9.70
CA LYS A 513 -31.21 -10.03 10.61
C LYS A 513 -31.36 -11.31 9.78
N ILE A 514 -30.48 -12.29 9.99
CA ILE A 514 -30.63 -13.62 9.39
C ILE A 514 -31.43 -14.47 10.38
N GLU A 515 -32.55 -15.02 9.95
CA GLU A 515 -33.41 -15.89 10.75
C GLU A 515 -33.30 -17.34 10.24
N ASN A 516 -33.40 -18.27 11.19
CA ASN A 516 -33.29 -19.71 10.88
C ASN A 516 -34.71 -20.24 10.55
N ASN A 517 -34.99 -20.47 9.29
CA ASN A 517 -36.12 -21.34 8.92
C ASN A 517 -35.53 -22.67 8.40
N ILE A 518 -35.62 -23.69 9.23
CA ILE A 518 -35.29 -25.06 8.81
C ILE A 518 -36.33 -25.44 7.74
N ILE A 519 -35.86 -25.77 6.54
CA ILE A 519 -36.71 -26.36 5.52
C ILE A 519 -37.07 -27.76 6.03
N LYS A 520 -38.32 -27.91 6.52
CA LYS A 520 -38.86 -29.23 6.88
C LYS A 520 -39.06 -30.09 5.64
#